data_04fab49c25f9ff53b12e89f19cd9f3d6
#
_entry.id   04fab49c25f9ff53b12e89f19cd9f3d6
#
_cell.length_a   1.000
_cell.length_b   1.000
_cell.length_c   1.000
_cell.angle_alpha   90.00
_cell.angle_beta   90.00
_cell.angle_gamma   90.00
#
_symmetry.space_group_name_H-M   'P 1'
#
loop_
_entity.id
_entity.type
_entity.pdbx_description
1 polymer ?
#
loop_
_entity_poly.entity_id
_entity_poly.type
_entity_poly.pdbx_seq_one_letter_code
_entity_poly.pdbx_strand_id
1 'polypeptide(L)'
;MAYAQTKTIAVEKIPVIDTAPLRFGTSEAAQAVALKIRQAAEEVGFFYICNHGISEAVIEQAYRAAQGFFSRPKKWKNSVKINSNHHGFLSVGEAKMEQAERVDLKESFVWGLDLPDDHPSVTEKNPFLGRNQWPKEMPELQKGVYPFFEAGLQCGRNMMRAFALGIELPEDSFL
;
A
#
# COMPACT_ATOMS: atom_id res chain seq x y z
N MET A 1 -18.97 25.18 -1.01
CA MET A 1 -18.60 23.99 -0.19
C MET A 1 -17.70 24.50 0.93
N ALA A 2 -18.03 24.22 2.20
CA ALA A 2 -17.14 24.53 3.30
C ALA A 2 -16.07 23.43 3.35
N TYR A 3 -14.80 23.81 3.22
CA TYR A 3 -13.69 22.89 3.44
C TYR A 3 -13.64 22.52 4.93
N ALA A 4 -13.37 21.25 5.22
CA ALA A 4 -13.15 20.81 6.58
C ALA A 4 -12.00 21.59 7.21
N GLN A 5 -12.20 22.13 8.40
CA GLN A 5 -11.14 22.83 9.13
C GLN A 5 -10.09 21.83 9.59
N THR A 6 -8.83 22.10 9.27
CA THR A 6 -7.70 21.28 9.71
C THR A 6 -7.54 21.41 11.24
N LYS A 7 -7.59 20.29 11.95
CA LYS A 7 -7.26 20.24 13.38
C LYS A 7 -5.77 19.97 13.54
N THR A 8 -5.08 20.75 14.36
CA THR A 8 -3.72 20.42 14.78
C THR A 8 -3.78 19.38 15.90
N ILE A 9 -3.25 18.20 15.67
CA ILE A 9 -3.22 17.09 16.62
C ILE A 9 -1.77 16.79 16.95
N ALA A 10 -1.45 16.69 18.26
CA ALA A 10 -0.12 16.26 18.70
C ALA A 10 0.14 14.81 18.29
N VAL A 11 1.38 14.49 17.90
CA VAL A 11 1.75 13.13 17.43
C VAL A 11 1.43 12.07 18.47
N GLU A 12 1.56 12.40 19.78
CA GLU A 12 1.25 11.51 20.90
C GLU A 12 -0.24 11.16 21.00
N LYS A 13 -1.10 11.88 20.29
CA LYS A 13 -2.55 11.64 20.27
C LYS A 13 -2.99 10.77 19.08
N ILE A 14 -2.08 10.38 18.19
CA ILE A 14 -2.42 9.47 17.10
C ILE A 14 -2.64 8.08 17.68
N PRO A 15 -3.84 7.49 17.51
CA PRO A 15 -4.14 6.18 18.07
C PRO A 15 -3.27 5.09 17.46
N VAL A 16 -2.85 4.12 18.28
CA VAL A 16 -2.27 2.85 17.83
C VAL A 16 -3.29 1.75 18.10
N ILE A 17 -3.77 1.11 17.05
CA ILE A 17 -4.86 0.13 17.13
C ILE A 17 -4.30 -1.27 16.90
N ASP A 18 -4.55 -2.17 17.86
CA ASP A 18 -4.24 -3.60 17.71
C ASP A 18 -5.25 -4.25 16.77
N THR A 19 -4.75 -4.78 15.65
CA THR A 19 -5.57 -5.42 14.60
C THR A 19 -5.56 -6.95 14.65
N ALA A 20 -4.90 -7.57 15.64
CA ALA A 20 -4.91 -9.03 15.78
C ALA A 20 -6.34 -9.61 15.87
N PRO A 21 -7.32 -8.98 16.56
CA PRO A 21 -8.67 -9.51 16.63
C PRO A 21 -9.39 -9.62 15.28
N LEU A 22 -9.00 -8.83 14.26
CA LEU A 22 -9.57 -8.96 12.92
C LEU A 22 -9.17 -10.27 12.21
N ARG A 23 -8.14 -10.96 12.71
CA ARG A 23 -7.63 -12.20 12.14
C ARG A 23 -7.99 -13.44 12.93
N PHE A 24 -8.03 -13.32 14.25
CA PHE A 24 -8.13 -14.44 15.18
C PHE A 24 -9.18 -14.26 16.27
N GLY A 25 -9.84 -13.10 16.31
CA GLY A 25 -10.83 -12.80 17.33
C GLY A 25 -12.23 -13.33 17.02
N THR A 26 -13.12 -13.19 18.00
CA THR A 26 -14.56 -13.37 17.79
C THR A 26 -15.15 -12.20 17.00
N SER A 27 -16.39 -12.35 16.53
CA SER A 27 -17.11 -11.26 15.85
C SER A 27 -17.21 -10.02 16.73
N GLU A 28 -17.43 -10.16 18.03
CA GLU A 28 -17.50 -9.05 18.99
C GLU A 28 -16.14 -8.35 19.14
N ALA A 29 -15.04 -9.11 19.15
CA ALA A 29 -13.70 -8.53 19.23
C ALA A 29 -13.32 -7.78 17.92
N ALA A 30 -13.70 -8.31 16.78
CA ALA A 30 -13.54 -7.64 15.49
C ALA A 30 -14.37 -6.35 15.41
N GLN A 31 -15.63 -6.39 15.87
CA GLN A 31 -16.49 -5.21 15.97
C GLN A 31 -15.90 -4.12 16.88
N ALA A 32 -15.34 -4.52 18.02
CA ALA A 32 -14.68 -3.57 18.93
C ALA A 32 -13.47 -2.87 18.28
N VAL A 33 -12.69 -3.58 17.46
CA VAL A 33 -11.60 -2.96 16.67
C VAL A 33 -12.16 -2.02 15.61
N ALA A 34 -13.21 -2.42 14.92
CA ALA A 34 -13.87 -1.62 13.90
C ALA A 34 -14.38 -0.27 14.44
N LEU A 35 -14.97 -0.28 15.64
CA LEU A 35 -15.42 0.95 16.31
C LEU A 35 -14.26 1.88 16.69
N LYS A 36 -13.12 1.34 17.13
CA LYS A 36 -11.90 2.14 17.40
C LYS A 36 -11.35 2.77 16.11
N ILE A 37 -11.36 2.02 15.00
CA ILE A 37 -10.94 2.52 13.69
C ILE A 37 -11.87 3.64 13.23
N ARG A 38 -13.19 3.47 13.34
CA ARG A 38 -14.18 4.51 13.04
C ARG A 38 -13.92 5.77 13.84
N GLN A 39 -13.79 5.64 15.17
CA GLN A 39 -13.51 6.78 16.04
C GLN A 39 -12.23 7.51 15.64
N ALA A 40 -11.15 6.77 15.38
CA ALA A 40 -9.87 7.36 14.94
C ALA A 40 -10.02 8.09 13.60
N ALA A 41 -10.76 7.52 12.65
CA ALA A 41 -11.02 8.14 11.35
C ALA A 41 -11.85 9.43 11.47
N GLU A 42 -12.86 9.47 12.35
CA GLU A 42 -13.73 10.63 12.56
C GLU A 42 -13.04 11.75 13.36
N GLU A 43 -12.24 11.40 14.37
CA GLU A 43 -11.65 12.37 15.29
C GLU A 43 -10.27 12.89 14.84
N VAL A 44 -9.45 12.00 14.25
CA VAL A 44 -8.04 12.26 13.90
C VAL A 44 -7.83 12.27 12.40
N GLY A 45 -8.50 11.38 11.66
CA GLY A 45 -8.36 11.18 10.23
C GLY A 45 -7.36 10.10 9.84
N PHE A 46 -6.50 9.62 10.76
CA PHE A 46 -5.57 8.52 10.56
C PHE A 46 -5.14 7.91 11.90
N PHE A 47 -4.52 6.73 11.83
CA PHE A 47 -4.08 5.96 12.99
C PHE A 47 -2.91 5.04 12.61
N TYR A 48 -2.18 4.58 13.60
CA TYR A 48 -1.23 3.48 13.45
C TYR A 48 -1.90 2.15 13.78
N ILE A 49 -1.39 1.07 13.18
CA ILE A 49 -1.81 -0.29 13.50
C ILE A 49 -0.63 -1.10 14.04
N CYS A 50 -0.90 -1.99 14.98
CA CYS A 50 0.04 -3.02 15.42
C CYS A 50 -0.59 -4.40 15.28
N ASN A 51 0.23 -5.45 15.40
CA ASN A 51 -0.19 -6.84 15.24
C ASN A 51 -0.92 -7.10 13.90
N HIS A 52 -0.49 -6.42 12.84
CA HIS A 52 -1.10 -6.42 11.51
C HIS A 52 -0.88 -7.71 10.71
N GLY A 53 -0.04 -8.62 11.19
CA GLY A 53 0.18 -9.94 10.58
C GLY A 53 1.31 -10.02 9.56
N ILE A 54 1.95 -8.91 9.23
CA ILE A 54 3.15 -8.91 8.39
C ILE A 54 4.34 -9.16 9.33
N SER A 55 5.11 -10.23 9.07
CA SER A 55 6.25 -10.56 9.93
C SER A 55 7.40 -9.57 9.74
N GLU A 56 8.16 -9.32 10.79
CA GLU A 56 9.37 -8.47 10.73
C GLU A 56 10.36 -8.95 9.68
N ALA A 57 10.53 -10.27 9.53
CA ALA A 57 11.42 -10.84 8.51
C ALA A 57 11.00 -10.44 7.09
N VAL A 58 9.71 -10.43 6.78
CA VAL A 58 9.18 -10.00 5.47
C VAL A 58 9.41 -8.50 5.27
N ILE A 59 9.18 -7.70 6.30
CA ILE A 59 9.42 -6.24 6.26
C ILE A 59 10.91 -5.95 6.01
N GLU A 60 11.81 -6.55 6.80
CA GLU A 60 13.26 -6.38 6.66
C GLU A 60 13.77 -6.83 5.29
N GLN A 61 13.25 -7.96 4.78
CA GLN A 61 13.61 -8.46 3.46
C GLN A 61 13.22 -7.46 2.37
N ALA A 62 12.02 -6.88 2.45
CA ALA A 62 11.56 -5.86 1.52
C ALA A 62 12.44 -4.59 1.59
N TYR A 63 12.78 -4.13 2.78
CA TYR A 63 13.70 -3.00 2.97
C TYR A 63 15.08 -3.25 2.34
N ARG A 64 15.70 -4.42 2.61
CA ARG A 64 16.99 -4.78 2.04
C ARG A 64 16.96 -4.83 0.51
N ALA A 65 15.91 -5.41 -0.06
CA ALA A 65 15.72 -5.49 -1.51
C ALA A 65 15.57 -4.09 -2.12
N ALA A 66 14.75 -3.23 -1.50
CA ALA A 66 14.56 -1.85 -1.93
C ALA A 66 15.87 -1.04 -1.85
N GLN A 67 16.62 -1.11 -0.73
CA GLN A 67 17.92 -0.46 -0.61
C GLN A 67 18.90 -0.92 -1.69
N GLY A 68 18.94 -2.22 -1.97
CA GLY A 68 19.77 -2.78 -3.03
C GLY A 68 19.43 -2.23 -4.40
N PHE A 69 18.14 -2.05 -4.71
CA PHE A 69 17.69 -1.46 -5.97
C PHE A 69 18.00 0.05 -6.06
N PHE A 70 17.61 0.82 -5.05
CA PHE A 70 17.76 2.28 -5.08
C PHE A 70 19.22 2.74 -5.02
N SER A 71 20.13 1.93 -4.47
CA SER A 71 21.59 2.20 -4.49
C SER A 71 22.23 2.03 -5.87
N ARG A 72 21.53 1.44 -6.86
CA ARG A 72 22.07 1.27 -8.21
C ARG A 72 22.12 2.60 -8.97
N PRO A 73 23.07 2.74 -9.92
CA PRO A 73 23.13 3.95 -10.75
C PRO A 73 21.81 4.20 -11.51
N LYS A 74 21.44 5.47 -11.69
CA LYS A 74 20.22 5.87 -12.41
C LYS A 74 20.11 5.21 -13.80
N LYS A 75 21.22 5.14 -14.55
CA LYS A 75 21.26 4.50 -15.88
C LYS A 75 20.82 3.04 -15.82
N TRP A 76 21.22 2.31 -14.78
CA TRP A 76 20.83 0.92 -14.58
C TRP A 76 19.34 0.82 -14.21
N LYS A 77 18.86 1.63 -13.27
CA LYS A 77 17.45 1.66 -12.85
C LYS A 77 16.51 1.97 -14.02
N ASN A 78 16.94 2.80 -14.97
CA ASN A 78 16.17 3.12 -16.18
C ASN A 78 15.97 1.94 -17.14
N SER A 79 16.64 0.79 -16.97
CA SER A 79 16.36 -0.42 -17.75
C SER A 79 14.95 -0.97 -17.48
N VAL A 80 14.37 -0.61 -16.35
CA VAL A 80 13.00 -0.96 -15.95
C VAL A 80 12.17 0.29 -15.71
N LYS A 81 12.32 1.28 -16.59
CA LYS A 81 11.55 2.53 -16.53
C LYS A 81 10.05 2.25 -16.56
N ILE A 82 9.27 3.08 -15.85
CA ILE A 82 7.81 2.96 -15.79
C ILE A 82 7.18 2.86 -17.18
N ASN A 83 6.25 1.92 -17.35
CA ASN A 83 5.54 1.65 -18.61
C ASN A 83 4.13 2.28 -18.62
N SER A 84 3.37 2.01 -19.68
CA SER A 84 1.99 2.46 -19.85
C SER A 84 1.03 1.92 -18.77
N ASN A 85 1.36 0.82 -18.13
CA ASN A 85 0.59 0.24 -17.02
C ASN A 85 1.00 0.81 -15.65
N HIS A 86 1.81 1.87 -15.65
CA HIS A 86 2.34 2.49 -14.44
C HIS A 86 3.19 1.56 -13.58
N HIS A 87 3.79 0.51 -14.14
CA HIS A 87 4.74 -0.38 -13.46
C HIS A 87 6.18 -0.04 -13.85
N GLY A 88 7.09 -0.07 -12.88
CA GLY A 88 8.53 0.15 -13.08
C GLY A 88 9.10 1.34 -12.30
N PHE A 89 10.30 1.75 -12.70
CA PHE A 89 11.06 2.81 -12.07
C PHE A 89 10.65 4.19 -12.57
N LEU A 90 10.37 5.09 -11.64
CA LEU A 90 10.13 6.51 -11.86
C LEU A 90 11.29 7.31 -11.27
N SER A 91 11.98 8.04 -12.11
CA SER A 91 13.16 8.82 -11.74
C SER A 91 12.79 10.14 -11.06
N VAL A 92 13.73 10.71 -10.31
CA VAL A 92 13.58 12.07 -9.74
C VAL A 92 13.22 13.07 -10.85
N GLY A 93 12.17 13.84 -10.61
CA GLY A 93 11.68 14.85 -11.56
C GLY A 93 10.70 14.36 -12.61
N GLU A 94 10.37 13.06 -12.63
CA GLU A 94 9.37 12.50 -13.56
C GLU A 94 7.96 12.46 -12.97
N ALA A 95 7.82 12.51 -11.63
CA ALA A 95 6.54 12.68 -10.97
C ALA A 95 6.21 14.16 -10.83
N LYS A 96 5.07 14.57 -11.36
CA LYS A 96 4.54 15.93 -11.22
C LYS A 96 3.02 15.85 -11.07
N MET A 97 2.49 16.48 -10.05
CA MET A 97 1.05 16.68 -9.96
C MET A 97 0.60 17.66 -11.05
N GLU A 98 -0.57 17.43 -11.63
CA GLU A 98 -1.07 18.18 -12.80
C GLU A 98 -1.06 19.72 -12.60
N GLN A 99 -1.33 20.17 -11.39
CA GLN A 99 -1.36 21.61 -11.05
C GLN A 99 -0.11 22.09 -10.30
N ALA A 100 0.91 21.25 -10.12
CA ALA A 100 2.11 21.64 -9.39
C ALA A 100 3.07 22.43 -10.28
N GLU A 101 3.63 23.54 -9.78
CA GLU A 101 4.70 24.29 -10.46
C GLU A 101 6.02 23.51 -10.47
N ARG A 102 6.24 22.66 -9.46
CA ARG A 102 7.50 21.92 -9.25
C ARG A 102 7.27 20.42 -9.34
N VAL A 103 8.31 19.71 -9.77
CA VAL A 103 8.37 18.26 -9.80
C VAL A 103 8.69 17.68 -8.41
N ASP A 104 8.27 16.47 -8.14
CA ASP A 104 8.65 15.76 -6.92
C ASP A 104 10.13 15.37 -6.94
N LEU A 105 10.82 15.68 -5.83
CA LEU A 105 12.22 15.29 -5.63
C LEU A 105 12.33 13.88 -5.04
N LYS A 106 11.59 12.94 -5.62
CA LYS A 106 11.61 11.52 -5.22
C LYS A 106 11.83 10.62 -6.42
N GLU A 107 12.38 9.46 -6.18
CA GLU A 107 12.34 8.32 -7.10
C GLU A 107 11.46 7.22 -6.52
N SER A 108 10.84 6.43 -7.38
CA SER A 108 9.91 5.39 -6.98
C SER A 108 10.05 4.16 -7.86
N PHE A 109 9.72 2.99 -7.33
CA PHE A 109 9.51 1.79 -8.10
C PHE A 109 8.10 1.28 -7.83
N VAL A 110 7.29 1.18 -8.87
CA VAL A 110 5.87 0.83 -8.77
C VAL A 110 5.64 -0.57 -9.30
N TRP A 111 4.93 -1.38 -8.55
CA TRP A 111 4.46 -2.70 -8.95
C TRP A 111 3.07 -2.97 -8.39
N GLY A 112 2.39 -3.96 -8.93
CA GLY A 112 1.07 -4.41 -8.49
C GLY A 112 0.93 -5.92 -8.60
N LEU A 113 -0.29 -6.37 -8.78
CA LEU A 113 -0.56 -7.77 -9.13
C LEU A 113 0.14 -8.10 -10.47
N ASP A 114 0.93 -9.17 -10.47
CA ASP A 114 1.67 -9.61 -11.67
C ASP A 114 0.77 -10.50 -12.54
N LEU A 115 -0.09 -9.86 -13.32
CA LEU A 115 -1.10 -10.54 -14.12
C LEU A 115 -0.58 -10.82 -15.54
N PRO A 116 -0.85 -12.01 -16.10
CA PRO A 116 -0.52 -12.32 -17.48
C PRO A 116 -1.37 -11.48 -18.46
N ASP A 117 -0.85 -11.27 -19.67
CA ASP A 117 -1.47 -10.40 -20.66
C ASP A 117 -2.86 -10.87 -21.13
N ASP A 118 -3.13 -12.18 -21.01
CA ASP A 118 -4.42 -12.82 -21.32
C ASP A 118 -5.40 -12.85 -20.15
N HIS A 119 -5.01 -12.31 -18.98
CA HIS A 119 -5.92 -12.26 -17.83
C HIS A 119 -7.14 -11.37 -18.13
N PRO A 120 -8.38 -11.77 -17.80
CA PRO A 120 -9.59 -10.99 -18.12
C PRO A 120 -9.51 -9.52 -17.73
N SER A 121 -9.06 -9.23 -16.51
CA SER A 121 -8.93 -7.86 -16.01
C SER A 121 -7.89 -7.01 -16.77
N VAL A 122 -6.91 -7.65 -17.42
CA VAL A 122 -5.93 -6.96 -18.30
C VAL A 122 -6.55 -6.72 -19.68
N THR A 123 -7.25 -7.71 -20.22
CA THR A 123 -7.92 -7.61 -21.54
C THR A 123 -9.06 -6.59 -21.54
N GLU A 124 -9.70 -6.34 -20.39
CA GLU A 124 -10.69 -5.27 -20.16
C GLU A 124 -10.07 -3.86 -20.18
N LYS A 125 -8.77 -3.76 -20.45
CA LYS A 125 -8.01 -2.50 -20.59
C LYS A 125 -7.96 -1.64 -19.30
N ASN A 126 -7.91 -2.27 -18.13
CA ASN A 126 -7.56 -1.54 -16.92
C ASN A 126 -6.09 -1.07 -17.04
N PRO A 127 -5.83 0.26 -17.09
CA PRO A 127 -4.48 0.77 -17.36
C PRO A 127 -3.46 0.48 -16.25
N PHE A 128 -3.91 0.05 -15.08
CA PHE A 128 -3.05 -0.23 -13.92
C PHE A 128 -2.78 -1.72 -13.71
N LEU A 129 -3.29 -2.59 -14.57
CA LEU A 129 -3.10 -4.03 -14.47
C LEU A 129 -2.21 -4.55 -15.61
N GLY A 130 -1.44 -5.60 -15.31
CA GLY A 130 -0.54 -6.24 -16.27
C GLY A 130 0.72 -6.77 -15.62
N ARG A 131 1.71 -7.08 -16.46
CA ARG A 131 3.02 -7.56 -16.00
C ARG A 131 3.80 -6.49 -15.28
N ASN A 132 4.44 -6.87 -14.17
CA ASN A 132 5.44 -6.05 -13.51
C ASN A 132 6.75 -6.00 -14.31
N GLN A 133 7.50 -4.91 -14.17
CA GLN A 133 8.81 -4.74 -14.81
C GLN A 133 9.93 -5.05 -13.80
N TRP A 134 10.27 -6.33 -13.63
CA TRP A 134 11.37 -6.70 -12.75
C TRP A 134 12.72 -6.62 -13.47
N PRO A 135 13.78 -6.06 -12.83
CA PRO A 135 15.12 -6.06 -13.42
C PRO A 135 15.67 -7.50 -13.46
N LYS A 136 16.01 -7.97 -14.66
CA LYS A 136 16.48 -9.35 -14.88
C LYS A 136 17.77 -9.67 -14.12
N GLU A 137 18.64 -8.66 -13.99
CA GLU A 137 19.93 -8.78 -13.30
C GLU A 137 19.82 -8.68 -11.78
N MET A 138 18.61 -8.50 -11.24
CA MET A 138 18.35 -8.37 -9.79
C MET A 138 17.03 -9.07 -9.41
N PRO A 139 16.91 -10.39 -9.56
CA PRO A 139 15.71 -11.13 -9.17
C PRO A 139 15.42 -11.04 -7.67
N GLU A 140 16.42 -10.65 -6.85
CA GLU A 140 16.27 -10.42 -5.41
C GLU A 140 15.29 -9.28 -5.10
N LEU A 141 15.10 -8.33 -6.02
CA LEU A 141 14.12 -7.26 -5.83
C LEU A 141 12.72 -7.86 -5.71
N GLN A 142 12.30 -8.61 -6.74
CA GLN A 142 10.98 -9.26 -6.73
C GLN A 142 10.82 -10.20 -5.53
N LYS A 143 11.79 -11.09 -5.30
CA LYS A 143 11.77 -12.05 -4.19
C LYS A 143 11.69 -11.37 -2.82
N GLY A 144 12.23 -10.17 -2.71
CA GLY A 144 12.22 -9.40 -1.47
C GLY A 144 10.94 -8.62 -1.23
N VAL A 145 10.42 -7.91 -2.26
CA VAL A 145 9.30 -7.01 -2.08
C VAL A 145 7.93 -7.66 -2.31
N TYR A 146 7.85 -8.72 -3.12
CA TYR A 146 6.56 -9.31 -3.46
C TYR A 146 5.87 -10.03 -2.28
N PRO A 147 6.58 -10.78 -1.42
CA PRO A 147 5.97 -11.32 -0.19
C PRO A 147 5.41 -10.24 0.75
N PHE A 148 6.06 -9.07 0.82
CA PHE A 148 5.54 -7.94 1.56
C PHE A 148 4.26 -7.38 0.94
N PHE A 149 4.19 -7.29 -0.39
CA PHE A 149 2.99 -6.89 -1.11
C PHE A 149 1.81 -7.84 -0.83
N GLU A 150 2.03 -9.16 -0.90
CA GLU A 150 1.00 -10.16 -0.62
C GLU A 150 0.49 -10.08 0.82
N ALA A 151 1.40 -9.96 1.78
CA ALA A 151 1.05 -9.78 3.19
C ALA A 151 0.32 -8.44 3.43
N GLY A 152 0.75 -7.38 2.76
CA GLY A 152 0.10 -6.07 2.77
C GLY A 152 -1.31 -6.10 2.19
N LEU A 153 -1.52 -6.84 1.10
CA LEU A 153 -2.84 -7.03 0.49
C LEU A 153 -3.80 -7.73 1.46
N GLN A 154 -3.32 -8.77 2.16
CA GLN A 154 -4.13 -9.46 3.17
C GLN A 154 -4.45 -8.54 4.36
N CYS A 155 -3.48 -7.75 4.81
CA CYS A 155 -3.70 -6.72 5.84
C CYS A 155 -4.76 -5.71 5.37
N GLY A 156 -4.65 -5.23 4.14
CA GLY A 156 -5.63 -4.32 3.53
C GLY A 156 -7.04 -4.89 3.51
N ARG A 157 -7.21 -6.16 3.13
CA ARG A 157 -8.52 -6.84 3.17
C ARG A 157 -9.11 -6.87 4.59
N ASN A 158 -8.31 -7.16 5.60
CA ASN A 158 -8.76 -7.12 6.99
C ASN A 158 -9.18 -5.71 7.41
N MET A 159 -8.47 -4.68 6.93
CA MET A 159 -8.85 -3.28 7.17
C MET A 159 -10.16 -2.92 6.48
N MET A 160 -10.39 -3.37 5.23
CA MET A 160 -11.66 -3.15 4.52
C MET A 160 -12.84 -3.80 5.24
N ARG A 161 -12.66 -5.02 5.78
CA ARG A 161 -13.66 -5.67 6.65
C ARG A 161 -13.96 -4.81 7.90
N ALA A 162 -12.92 -4.30 8.55
CA ALA A 162 -13.09 -3.44 9.72
C ALA A 162 -13.79 -2.12 9.38
N PHE A 163 -13.53 -1.52 8.22
CA PHE A 163 -14.26 -0.33 7.78
C PHE A 163 -15.74 -0.63 7.53
N ALA A 164 -16.06 -1.75 6.88
CA ALA A 164 -17.47 -2.16 6.69
C ALA A 164 -18.18 -2.31 8.04
N LEU A 165 -17.62 -3.08 8.96
CA LEU A 165 -18.15 -3.26 10.31
C LEU A 165 -18.29 -1.93 11.08
N GLY A 166 -17.32 -1.03 10.94
CA GLY A 166 -17.33 0.28 11.61
C GLY A 166 -18.47 1.20 11.18
N ILE A 167 -19.00 1.01 9.97
CA ILE A 167 -20.16 1.75 9.44
C ILE A 167 -21.42 0.87 9.36
N GLU A 168 -21.45 -0.21 10.12
CA GLU A 168 -22.61 -1.10 10.29
C GLU A 168 -23.04 -1.83 8.99
N LEU A 169 -22.09 -2.08 8.09
CA LEU A 169 -22.30 -2.91 6.91
C LEU A 169 -21.81 -4.37 7.15
N PRO A 170 -22.29 -5.33 6.35
CA PRO A 170 -21.70 -6.66 6.31
C PRO A 170 -20.19 -6.61 6.07
N GLU A 171 -19.42 -7.47 6.74
CA GLU A 171 -17.94 -7.42 6.73
C GLU A 171 -17.30 -7.60 5.35
N ASP A 172 -18.01 -8.21 4.41
CA ASP A 172 -17.59 -8.48 3.03
C ASP A 172 -18.00 -7.41 2.01
N SER A 173 -18.66 -6.33 2.47
CA SER A 173 -19.23 -5.29 1.59
C SER A 173 -18.21 -4.60 0.68
N PHE A 174 -16.91 -4.68 1.00
CA PHE A 174 -15.82 -4.06 0.24
C PHE A 174 -14.79 -5.08 -0.30
N LEU A 175 -15.10 -6.37 -0.35
CA LEU A 175 -14.19 -7.44 -0.79
C LEU A 175 -14.54 -7.99 -2.17
#